data_2f0ee4adcaefeab57504c2cf390f5141
#
_entry.id   2f0ee4adcaefeab57504c2cf390f5141
#
_cell.length_a   1.000
_cell.length_b   1.000
_cell.length_c   1.000
_cell.angle_alpha   90.00
_cell.angle_beta   90.00
_cell.angle_gamma   90.00
#
_symmetry.space_group_name_H-M   'P 1'
#
loop_
_entity.id
_entity.type
_entity.pdbx_description
1 polymer ?
#
loop_
_entity_poly.entity_id
_entity_poly.type
_entity_poly.pdbx_seq_one_letter_code
_entity_poly.pdbx_strand_id
1 'polypeptide(L)'
;MKPRRFIAYTARTLRSFLYLTLLWSFTTNNASAQSDQVTVIKADKVIIGDGTTMNSVSLVVIGDRISEVGPSASIEIPLGANVIDLSNHTVLPGLMDMHTHINSSDHDGGDMSVLREHGAHGAIYGVVNAEKTLQAGFTTIRNAGALHYADVALRDLITQEVVPGPRMYVAAASLGITGGHSDVNGWSPLIDIPGTGMVVDGPDNLRKAVRTLVKFGADHIKIVATGGILSSGDAVDHPQYSDEELRAVVEEAGRLGRKVIAHAHGAEGLKAAVRAGVASIEHGSLIDDEGIELMKEKGAFIVPTLLILDEIIEFGEERGIPDYSIQKAIEMSGLRETAMRKAYQKGVRFAFGTDASGDLHGRNAQEFKVMINTLGATPMQVIQNATSDAAELLGILDQVGTLEPGKWADLIAVPGNPLDDITLLEKVSFVMKAGKIYKYVDN
;
A
#
# COMPACT_ATOMS: atom_id res chain seq x y z
N MET A 1 -70.44 44.43 -9.71
CA MET A 1 -71.45 43.68 -10.47
C MET A 1 -71.25 42.19 -10.23
N LYS A 2 -72.32 41.61 -9.65
CA LYS A 2 -72.71 40.20 -9.52
C LYS A 2 -71.77 39.08 -9.17
N PRO A 3 -72.04 38.32 -8.14
CA PRO A 3 -71.43 37.07 -7.73
C PRO A 3 -72.13 35.86 -8.35
N ARG A 4 -71.45 34.72 -8.46
CA ARG A 4 -72.04 33.37 -8.63
C ARG A 4 -71.11 32.36 -8.05
N ARG A 5 -71.43 31.66 -7.16
CA ARG A 5 -72.37 30.65 -6.58
C ARG A 5 -71.60 29.38 -6.25
N PHE A 6 -71.61 29.03 -4.99
CA PHE A 6 -71.38 27.71 -4.44
C PHE A 6 -72.27 26.63 -5.09
N ILE A 7 -71.65 25.46 -5.33
CA ILE A 7 -72.40 24.21 -5.26
C ILE A 7 -71.57 23.22 -4.45
N ALA A 8 -72.10 22.88 -3.29
CA ALA A 8 -71.73 21.73 -2.50
C ALA A 8 -72.39 20.49 -3.06
N TYR A 9 -71.65 19.39 -3.18
CA TYR A 9 -72.21 18.04 -3.29
C TYR A 9 -71.64 17.17 -2.20
N THR A 10 -72.52 16.92 -1.21
CA THR A 10 -72.48 15.84 -0.26
C THR A 10 -73.11 14.58 -0.88
N ALA A 11 -72.39 13.46 -0.92
CA ALA A 11 -73.01 12.15 -0.84
C ALA A 11 -71.97 11.08 -0.47
N ARG A 12 -72.12 10.61 0.68
CA ARG A 12 -71.97 9.25 1.23
C ARG A 12 -71.85 8.13 0.18
N THR A 13 -70.83 7.24 0.40
CA THR A 13 -71.04 5.78 0.53
C THR A 13 -69.72 5.15 0.98
N LEU A 14 -69.70 4.59 2.10
CA LEU A 14 -69.58 3.18 2.52
C LEU A 14 -68.34 2.41 2.03
N ARG A 15 -67.46 2.18 3.02
CA ARG A 15 -66.83 0.93 3.42
C ARG A 15 -66.42 -0.06 2.31
N SER A 16 -65.13 -0.25 2.17
CA SER A 16 -64.51 -1.57 2.12
C SER A 16 -63.08 -1.45 2.59
N PHE A 17 -62.82 -1.81 3.84
CA PHE A 17 -61.50 -2.08 4.36
C PHE A 17 -61.06 -3.41 3.76
N LEU A 18 -60.21 -3.35 2.73
CA LEU A 18 -59.45 -4.53 2.27
C LEU A 18 -58.13 -4.53 3.04
N TYR A 19 -58.05 -5.36 4.05
CA TYR A 19 -56.80 -5.72 4.69
C TYR A 19 -55.95 -6.49 3.68
N LEU A 20 -54.99 -5.81 3.00
CA LEU A 20 -53.90 -6.45 2.30
C LEU A 20 -52.87 -6.85 3.35
N THR A 21 -52.99 -8.05 3.89
CA THR A 21 -51.91 -8.72 4.63
C THR A 21 -50.82 -9.03 3.63
N LEU A 22 -49.82 -8.14 3.55
CA LEU A 22 -48.52 -8.49 2.95
C LEU A 22 -47.91 -9.56 3.85
N LEU A 23 -48.03 -10.82 3.42
CA LEU A 23 -47.18 -11.91 3.84
C LEU A 23 -45.76 -11.55 3.34
N TRP A 24 -44.99 -10.93 4.20
CA TRP A 24 -43.54 -10.90 4.04
C TRP A 24 -43.05 -12.34 4.25
N SER A 25 -42.93 -13.07 3.16
CA SER A 25 -42.14 -14.31 3.13
C SER A 25 -40.73 -13.92 3.51
N PHE A 26 -40.35 -14.13 4.77
CA PHE A 26 -38.97 -14.26 5.14
C PHE A 26 -38.47 -15.49 4.37
N THR A 27 -37.94 -15.28 3.17
CA THR A 27 -36.96 -16.20 2.62
C THR A 27 -35.77 -16.14 3.59
N THR A 28 -35.75 -17.07 4.52
CA THR A 28 -34.49 -17.42 5.16
C THR A 28 -33.55 -17.76 4.03
N ASN A 29 -32.68 -16.81 3.67
CA ASN A 29 -31.45 -17.16 3.00
C ASN A 29 -30.82 -18.20 3.93
N ASN A 30 -30.99 -19.46 3.58
CA ASN A 30 -30.04 -20.47 3.97
C ASN A 30 -28.74 -20.05 3.29
N ALA A 31 -27.98 -19.15 3.93
CA ALA A 31 -26.55 -19.18 3.80
C ALA A 31 -26.23 -20.63 4.19
N SER A 32 -26.06 -21.48 3.20
CA SER A 32 -25.38 -22.75 3.39
C SER A 32 -24.09 -22.35 4.11
N ALA A 33 -23.93 -22.76 5.35
CA ALA A 33 -22.66 -22.78 6.00
C ALA A 33 -21.80 -23.65 5.07
N GLN A 34 -21.08 -23.00 4.17
CA GLN A 34 -20.01 -23.62 3.42
C GLN A 34 -19.07 -24.04 4.53
N SER A 35 -19.00 -25.34 4.78
CA SER A 35 -18.09 -25.87 5.79
C SER A 35 -16.74 -25.28 5.44
N ASP A 36 -16.18 -24.46 6.36
CA ASP A 36 -14.92 -23.77 6.12
C ASP A 36 -13.92 -24.79 5.59
N GLN A 37 -13.50 -24.61 4.35
CA GLN A 37 -12.59 -25.56 3.70
C GLN A 37 -11.33 -25.63 4.53
N VAL A 38 -10.99 -26.84 4.99
CA VAL A 38 -9.75 -27.06 5.75
C VAL A 38 -8.64 -27.35 4.74
N THR A 39 -7.59 -26.53 4.80
CA THR A 39 -6.36 -26.75 4.02
C THR A 39 -5.19 -26.95 4.99
N VAL A 40 -4.40 -28.01 4.76
CA VAL A 40 -3.18 -28.29 5.49
C VAL A 40 -2.00 -28.09 4.57
N ILE A 41 -1.09 -27.17 4.92
CA ILE A 41 0.12 -26.89 4.18
C ILE A 41 1.29 -27.51 4.92
N LYS A 42 2.04 -28.38 4.25
CA LYS A 42 3.27 -28.99 4.77
C LYS A 42 4.47 -28.33 4.16
N ALA A 43 5.46 -27.97 4.96
CA ALA A 43 6.69 -27.32 4.51
C ALA A 43 7.91 -27.83 5.28
N ASP A 44 9.05 -27.90 4.60
CA ASP A 44 10.32 -28.27 5.25
C ASP A 44 10.81 -27.13 6.14
N LYS A 45 10.60 -25.89 5.74
CA LYS A 45 10.96 -24.70 6.51
C LYS A 45 9.84 -23.67 6.50
N VAL A 46 9.64 -23.02 7.63
CA VAL A 46 8.73 -21.89 7.78
C VAL A 46 9.49 -20.74 8.45
N ILE A 47 9.39 -19.55 7.87
CA ILE A 47 9.77 -18.27 8.48
C ILE A 47 8.49 -17.68 9.06
N ILE A 48 8.45 -17.51 10.40
CA ILE A 48 7.22 -17.04 11.07
C ILE A 48 6.91 -15.57 10.75
N GLY A 49 7.93 -14.75 10.50
CA GLY A 49 7.82 -13.32 10.28
C GLY A 49 8.23 -12.46 11.49
N ASP A 50 8.41 -13.06 12.64
CA ASP A 50 8.87 -12.43 13.90
C ASP A 50 10.39 -12.54 14.12
N GLY A 51 11.13 -13.00 13.13
CA GLY A 51 12.56 -13.28 13.20
C GLY A 51 12.89 -14.73 13.55
N THR A 52 11.89 -15.58 13.77
CA THR A 52 12.06 -17.01 14.06
C THR A 52 11.77 -17.90 12.86
N THR A 53 12.32 -19.12 12.88
CA THR A 53 12.10 -20.16 11.88
C THR A 53 11.73 -21.48 12.53
N MET A 54 10.96 -22.30 11.82
CA MET A 54 10.66 -23.68 12.22
C MET A 54 10.96 -24.62 11.05
N ASN A 55 11.28 -25.89 11.36
CA ASN A 55 11.51 -26.93 10.36
C ASN A 55 10.46 -28.05 10.49
N SER A 56 10.15 -28.71 9.36
CA SER A 56 9.18 -29.81 9.27
C SER A 56 7.83 -29.41 9.88
N VAL A 57 7.21 -28.40 9.31
CA VAL A 57 6.02 -27.70 9.84
C VAL A 57 4.78 -28.05 9.04
N SER A 58 3.65 -28.16 9.73
CA SER A 58 2.33 -28.11 9.14
C SER A 58 1.59 -26.85 9.60
N LEU A 59 0.91 -26.19 8.67
CA LEU A 59 -0.03 -25.10 8.94
C LEU A 59 -1.44 -25.59 8.60
N VAL A 60 -2.38 -25.39 9.52
CA VAL A 60 -3.81 -25.67 9.28
C VAL A 60 -4.52 -24.35 9.02
N VAL A 61 -5.19 -24.25 7.91
CA VAL A 61 -6.01 -23.11 7.51
C VAL A 61 -7.47 -23.54 7.49
N ILE A 62 -8.33 -22.80 8.17
CA ILE A 62 -9.79 -22.99 8.17
C ILE A 62 -10.43 -21.70 7.65
N GLY A 63 -11.12 -21.80 6.51
CA GLY A 63 -11.66 -20.62 5.83
C GLY A 63 -10.54 -19.64 5.46
N ASP A 64 -10.60 -18.43 6.01
CA ASP A 64 -9.64 -17.35 5.73
C ASP A 64 -8.52 -17.21 6.79
N ARG A 65 -8.50 -18.08 7.82
CA ARG A 65 -7.63 -17.96 9.00
C ARG A 65 -6.67 -19.13 9.18
N ILE A 66 -5.50 -18.80 9.69
CA ILE A 66 -4.58 -19.80 10.25
C ILE A 66 -5.19 -20.30 11.57
N SER A 67 -5.43 -21.60 11.64
CA SER A 67 -5.97 -22.25 12.85
C SER A 67 -4.85 -22.78 13.74
N GLU A 68 -3.82 -23.37 13.13
CA GLU A 68 -2.72 -24.00 13.85
C GLU A 68 -1.42 -23.93 13.05
N VAL A 69 -0.29 -23.78 13.73
CA VAL A 69 1.07 -23.83 13.15
C VAL A 69 1.96 -24.61 14.12
N GLY A 70 2.64 -25.62 13.64
CA GLY A 70 3.54 -26.39 14.51
C GLY A 70 4.28 -27.51 13.79
N PRO A 71 5.10 -28.29 14.55
CA PRO A 71 5.80 -29.44 13.99
C PRO A 71 4.82 -30.43 13.36
N SER A 72 5.09 -30.89 12.13
CA SER A 72 4.17 -31.78 11.37
C SER A 72 3.83 -33.07 12.14
N ALA A 73 4.73 -33.55 12.98
CA ALA A 73 4.50 -34.73 13.84
C ALA A 73 3.46 -34.51 14.93
N SER A 74 3.17 -33.26 15.27
CA SER A 74 2.25 -32.88 16.36
C SER A 74 0.88 -32.41 15.85
N ILE A 75 0.75 -32.14 14.56
CA ILE A 75 -0.50 -31.65 13.96
C ILE A 75 -1.29 -32.80 13.37
N GLU A 76 -2.51 -32.99 13.85
CA GLU A 76 -3.45 -33.95 13.29
C GLU A 76 -4.07 -33.39 12.01
N ILE A 77 -4.01 -34.17 10.93
CA ILE A 77 -4.62 -33.77 9.65
C ILE A 77 -6.11 -34.13 9.69
N PRO A 78 -7.01 -33.13 9.67
CA PRO A 78 -8.45 -33.39 9.70
C PRO A 78 -8.90 -34.23 8.49
N LEU A 79 -9.84 -35.14 8.72
CA LEU A 79 -10.38 -35.98 7.66
C LEU A 79 -11.06 -35.14 6.59
N GLY A 80 -10.64 -35.31 5.33
CA GLY A 80 -11.17 -34.55 4.20
C GLY A 80 -10.47 -33.18 3.99
N ALA A 81 -9.43 -32.87 4.72
CA ALA A 81 -8.63 -31.68 4.48
C ALA A 81 -7.94 -31.72 3.11
N ASN A 82 -7.89 -30.59 2.43
CA ASN A 82 -7.03 -30.41 1.27
C ASN A 82 -5.57 -30.29 1.73
N VAL A 83 -4.73 -31.24 1.36
CA VAL A 83 -3.32 -31.25 1.77
C VAL A 83 -2.46 -30.73 0.61
N ILE A 84 -1.72 -29.67 0.88
CA ILE A 84 -0.76 -29.08 -0.05
C ILE A 84 0.63 -29.37 0.47
N ASP A 85 1.40 -30.10 -0.32
CA ASP A 85 2.77 -30.46 0.00
C ASP A 85 3.74 -29.45 -0.65
N LEU A 86 4.36 -28.64 0.17
CA LEU A 86 5.39 -27.68 -0.18
C LEU A 86 6.78 -28.08 0.37
N SER A 87 7.02 -29.40 0.47
CA SER A 87 8.36 -29.94 0.73
C SER A 87 9.34 -29.37 -0.30
N ASN A 88 10.58 -29.09 0.11
CA ASN A 88 11.59 -28.35 -0.67
C ASN A 88 11.32 -26.85 -0.85
N HIS A 89 10.30 -26.29 -0.18
CA HIS A 89 10.02 -24.86 -0.17
C HIS A 89 10.20 -24.30 1.25
N THR A 90 10.49 -23.00 1.29
CA THR A 90 10.32 -22.21 2.52
C THR A 90 8.99 -21.45 2.40
N VAL A 91 8.12 -21.66 3.40
CA VAL A 91 6.87 -20.91 3.56
C VAL A 91 7.14 -19.72 4.47
N LEU A 92 6.57 -18.57 4.13
CA LEU A 92 6.67 -17.33 4.92
C LEU A 92 5.37 -16.52 4.79
N PRO A 93 5.15 -15.49 5.66
CA PRO A 93 3.98 -14.62 5.54
C PRO A 93 3.93 -13.98 4.15
N GLY A 94 2.74 -13.69 3.67
CA GLY A 94 2.56 -12.88 2.48
C GLY A 94 3.30 -11.56 2.61
N LEU A 95 4.06 -11.19 1.58
CA LEU A 95 4.88 -9.99 1.56
C LEU A 95 4.02 -8.73 1.53
N MET A 96 4.56 -7.65 2.05
CA MET A 96 3.90 -6.35 2.14
C MET A 96 4.79 -5.27 1.54
N ASP A 97 4.22 -4.43 0.66
CA ASP A 97 4.90 -3.28 0.06
C ASP A 97 4.24 -1.98 0.52
N MET A 98 4.97 -1.18 1.29
CA MET A 98 4.43 0.01 1.94
C MET A 98 4.51 1.28 1.10
N HIS A 99 4.97 1.18 -0.14
CA HIS A 99 4.97 2.31 -1.07
C HIS A 99 4.84 1.83 -2.50
N THR A 100 3.65 1.97 -3.07
CA THR A 100 3.36 1.64 -4.48
C THR A 100 2.55 2.75 -5.14
N HIS A 101 2.62 2.81 -6.47
CA HIS A 101 1.77 3.58 -7.36
C HIS A 101 1.04 2.63 -8.32
N ILE A 102 0.12 1.83 -7.78
CA ILE A 102 -0.50 0.69 -8.47
C ILE A 102 -1.27 1.08 -9.74
N ASN A 103 -1.74 2.33 -9.82
CA ASN A 103 -2.53 2.85 -10.93
C ASN A 103 -1.70 3.51 -12.03
N SER A 104 -0.36 3.46 -11.95
CA SER A 104 0.54 4.06 -12.94
C SER A 104 0.78 3.14 -14.14
N SER A 105 1.15 3.75 -15.26
CA SER A 105 1.52 3.06 -16.51
C SER A 105 3.03 2.84 -16.60
N ASP A 106 3.47 2.01 -17.56
CA ASP A 106 4.88 1.85 -17.93
C ASP A 106 5.46 3.12 -18.60
N HIS A 107 4.59 4.06 -18.96
CA HIS A 107 4.93 5.27 -19.70
C HIS A 107 4.83 6.54 -18.83
N ASP A 108 4.92 6.39 -17.49
CA ASP A 108 4.92 7.53 -16.57
C ASP A 108 6.19 8.41 -16.66
N GLY A 109 6.75 8.50 -17.86
CA GLY A 109 7.90 9.32 -18.22
C GLY A 109 7.66 10.82 -18.10
N GLY A 110 6.98 11.28 -17.04
CA GLY A 110 6.85 12.70 -16.72
C GLY A 110 5.51 13.33 -16.99
N ASP A 111 5.48 14.66 -16.97
CA ASP A 111 4.31 15.54 -16.97
C ASP A 111 3.32 15.33 -18.13
N MET A 112 3.71 14.61 -19.18
CA MET A 112 2.85 14.42 -20.36
C MET A 112 1.75 13.37 -20.16
N SER A 113 1.86 12.49 -19.19
CA SER A 113 0.84 11.48 -18.90
C SER A 113 -0.46 12.13 -18.43
N VAL A 114 -0.39 13.15 -17.57
CA VAL A 114 -1.57 13.90 -17.08
C VAL A 114 -2.34 14.61 -18.19
N LEU A 115 -1.70 14.89 -19.32
CA LEU A 115 -2.35 15.51 -20.49
C LEU A 115 -3.01 14.49 -21.43
N ARG A 116 -2.72 13.20 -21.31
CA ARG A 116 -3.14 12.15 -22.24
C ARG A 116 -4.02 11.10 -21.58
N GLU A 117 -3.84 10.88 -20.28
CA GLU A 117 -4.51 9.85 -19.52
C GLU A 117 -5.60 10.44 -18.62
N HIS A 118 -6.56 9.64 -18.25
CA HIS A 118 -7.64 10.00 -17.33
C HIS A 118 -7.91 8.81 -16.38
N GLY A 119 -8.74 9.01 -15.36
CA GLY A 119 -8.94 8.04 -14.28
C GLY A 119 -9.29 6.60 -14.73
N ALA A 120 -9.90 6.42 -15.91
CA ALA A 120 -10.17 5.06 -16.41
C ALA A 120 -8.90 4.34 -16.86
N HIS A 121 -7.89 5.04 -17.39
CA HIS A 121 -6.59 4.43 -17.70
C HIS A 121 -5.94 3.93 -16.42
N GLY A 122 -5.84 4.79 -15.40
CA GLY A 122 -5.29 4.38 -14.10
C GLY A 122 -6.04 3.23 -13.45
N ALA A 123 -7.37 3.17 -13.57
CA ALA A 123 -8.15 2.05 -13.05
C ALA A 123 -7.81 0.73 -13.76
N ILE A 124 -7.63 0.74 -15.09
CA ILE A 124 -7.29 -0.46 -15.87
C ILE A 124 -5.84 -0.90 -15.62
N TYR A 125 -4.87 0.03 -15.62
CA TYR A 125 -3.49 -0.27 -15.22
C TYR A 125 -3.46 -0.89 -13.82
N GLY A 126 -4.23 -0.32 -12.88
CA GLY A 126 -4.33 -0.82 -11.52
C GLY A 126 -4.75 -2.29 -11.44
N VAL A 127 -5.69 -2.74 -12.25
CA VAL A 127 -6.10 -4.16 -12.29
C VAL A 127 -4.95 -5.05 -12.74
N VAL A 128 -4.25 -4.67 -13.81
CA VAL A 128 -3.12 -5.45 -14.34
C VAL A 128 -1.96 -5.49 -13.33
N ASN A 129 -1.63 -4.34 -12.75
CA ASN A 129 -0.53 -4.22 -11.79
C ASN A 129 -0.85 -4.95 -10.46
N ALA A 130 -2.12 -4.90 -10.01
CA ALA A 130 -2.55 -5.61 -8.81
C ALA A 130 -2.41 -7.13 -8.96
N GLU A 131 -2.74 -7.68 -10.12
CA GLU A 131 -2.54 -9.09 -10.40
C GLU A 131 -1.06 -9.46 -10.42
N LYS A 132 -0.21 -8.70 -11.13
CA LYS A 132 1.26 -8.90 -11.15
C LYS A 132 1.84 -8.87 -9.73
N THR A 133 1.46 -7.87 -8.93
CA THR A 133 1.94 -7.69 -7.56
C THR A 133 1.54 -8.85 -6.65
N LEU A 134 0.26 -9.30 -6.72
CA LEU A 134 -0.21 -10.46 -5.97
C LEU A 134 0.52 -11.74 -6.39
N GLN A 135 0.71 -11.97 -7.69
CA GLN A 135 1.41 -13.14 -8.23
C GLN A 135 2.90 -13.17 -7.85
N ALA A 136 3.49 -12.01 -7.56
CA ALA A 136 4.84 -11.87 -7.02
C ALA A 136 4.91 -12.12 -5.50
N GLY A 137 3.79 -12.42 -4.84
CA GLY A 137 3.76 -12.77 -3.42
C GLY A 137 3.44 -11.61 -2.46
N PHE A 138 3.18 -10.41 -2.98
CA PHE A 138 2.77 -9.27 -2.16
C PHE A 138 1.26 -9.34 -1.93
N THR A 139 0.86 -9.83 -0.77
CA THR A 139 -0.56 -10.01 -0.41
C THR A 139 -1.20 -8.77 0.17
N THR A 140 -0.39 -7.80 0.60
CA THR A 140 -0.84 -6.49 1.11
C THR A 140 0.04 -5.38 0.55
N ILE A 141 -0.57 -4.25 0.17
CA ILE A 141 0.15 -3.06 -0.27
C ILE A 141 -0.42 -1.78 0.36
N ARG A 142 0.43 -0.76 0.48
CA ARG A 142 0.02 0.62 0.73
C ARG A 142 0.29 1.45 -0.52
N ASN A 143 -0.77 1.96 -1.15
CA ASN A 143 -0.68 2.80 -2.34
C ASN A 143 -0.49 4.26 -1.93
N ALA A 144 0.62 4.88 -2.36
CA ALA A 144 1.04 6.19 -1.90
C ALA A 144 0.42 7.37 -2.68
N GLY A 145 -0.38 7.07 -3.70
CA GLY A 145 -1.11 8.09 -4.44
C GLY A 145 -1.71 7.56 -5.74
N ALA A 146 -2.87 8.11 -6.09
CA ALA A 146 -3.52 7.89 -7.39
C ALA A 146 -4.45 9.07 -7.71
N LEU A 147 -4.57 9.42 -8.98
CA LEU A 147 -5.52 10.43 -9.43
C LEU A 147 -6.95 9.84 -9.52
N HIS A 148 -7.93 10.72 -9.38
CA HIS A 148 -9.35 10.40 -9.63
C HIS A 148 -9.91 9.26 -8.76
N TYR A 149 -9.31 8.97 -7.59
CA TYR A 149 -9.74 7.88 -6.69
C TYR A 149 -9.71 6.49 -7.34
N ALA A 150 -8.84 6.29 -8.33
CA ALA A 150 -8.73 5.03 -9.05
C ALA A 150 -8.27 3.88 -8.14
N ASP A 151 -7.40 4.17 -7.16
CA ASP A 151 -6.94 3.23 -6.14
C ASP A 151 -8.05 2.85 -5.15
N VAL A 152 -8.91 3.80 -4.77
CA VAL A 152 -10.09 3.53 -3.92
C VAL A 152 -11.04 2.56 -4.62
N ALA A 153 -11.34 2.82 -5.89
CA ALA A 153 -12.21 1.95 -6.68
C ALA A 153 -11.60 0.55 -6.83
N LEU A 154 -10.30 0.46 -7.10
CA LEU A 154 -9.58 -0.82 -7.23
C LEU A 154 -9.61 -1.61 -5.93
N ARG A 155 -9.27 -0.99 -4.79
CA ARG A 155 -9.34 -1.59 -3.46
C ARG A 155 -10.73 -2.19 -3.18
N ASP A 156 -11.76 -1.42 -3.44
CA ASP A 156 -13.15 -1.82 -3.17
C ASP A 156 -13.55 -3.02 -4.04
N LEU A 157 -13.16 -3.06 -5.32
CA LEU A 157 -13.43 -4.18 -6.22
C LEU A 157 -12.60 -5.42 -5.90
N ILE A 158 -11.36 -5.26 -5.41
CA ILE A 158 -10.56 -6.38 -4.89
C ILE A 158 -11.20 -6.94 -3.61
N THR A 159 -11.69 -6.07 -2.71
CA THR A 159 -12.37 -6.48 -1.47
C THR A 159 -13.68 -7.21 -1.76
N GLN A 160 -14.38 -6.85 -2.83
CA GLN A 160 -15.60 -7.52 -3.32
C GLN A 160 -15.30 -8.76 -4.16
N GLU A 161 -14.04 -9.13 -4.32
CA GLU A 161 -13.57 -10.26 -5.16
C GLU A 161 -13.97 -10.16 -6.66
N VAL A 162 -14.24 -8.95 -7.15
CA VAL A 162 -14.54 -8.71 -8.58
C VAL A 162 -13.28 -8.87 -9.44
N VAL A 163 -12.15 -8.41 -8.93
CA VAL A 163 -10.83 -8.55 -9.56
C VAL A 163 -9.81 -9.10 -8.55
N PRO A 164 -8.80 -9.88 -9.01
CA PRO A 164 -7.72 -10.34 -8.14
C PRO A 164 -6.79 -9.17 -7.78
N GLY A 165 -6.18 -9.23 -6.60
CA GLY A 165 -5.18 -8.24 -6.17
C GLY A 165 -4.82 -8.40 -4.70
N PRO A 166 -3.80 -7.68 -4.22
CA PRO A 166 -3.43 -7.62 -2.81
C PRO A 166 -4.49 -6.90 -1.98
N ARG A 167 -4.46 -7.05 -0.68
CA ARG A 167 -5.18 -6.17 0.26
C ARG A 167 -4.56 -4.78 0.16
N MET A 168 -5.37 -3.77 -0.11
CA MET A 168 -4.87 -2.42 -0.37
C MET A 168 -5.25 -1.45 0.74
N TYR A 169 -4.30 -0.59 1.09
CA TYR A 169 -4.49 0.63 1.87
C TYR A 169 -4.13 1.81 0.97
N VAL A 170 -5.05 2.74 0.77
CA VAL A 170 -4.98 3.73 -0.31
C VAL A 170 -4.99 5.16 0.20
N ALA A 171 -4.21 6.03 -0.47
CA ALA A 171 -4.13 7.46 -0.15
C ALA A 171 -5.12 8.32 -0.96
N ALA A 172 -5.63 7.81 -2.07
CA ALA A 172 -6.20 8.65 -3.13
C ALA A 172 -5.13 9.64 -3.65
N ALA A 173 -5.42 10.94 -3.75
CA ALA A 173 -4.42 11.90 -4.22
C ALA A 173 -3.42 12.27 -3.10
N SER A 174 -2.14 12.41 -3.45
CA SER A 174 -1.14 13.04 -2.58
C SER A 174 -1.39 14.53 -2.46
N LEU A 175 -1.04 15.14 -1.33
CA LEU A 175 -1.11 16.58 -1.11
C LEU A 175 0.28 17.22 -1.34
N GLY A 176 0.34 18.23 -2.20
CA GLY A 176 1.53 19.01 -2.49
C GLY A 176 1.22 20.50 -2.60
N ILE A 177 2.26 21.34 -2.56
CA ILE A 177 2.14 22.80 -2.69
C ILE A 177 2.12 23.24 -4.16
N THR A 178 1.64 24.45 -4.42
CA THR A 178 1.81 25.12 -5.72
C THR A 178 3.30 25.21 -6.07
N GLY A 179 3.66 24.75 -7.26
CA GLY A 179 5.04 24.70 -7.75
C GLY A 179 5.91 23.61 -7.10
N GLY A 180 5.33 22.71 -6.30
CA GLY A 180 6.02 21.61 -5.63
C GLY A 180 6.07 20.32 -6.45
N HIS A 181 6.54 19.24 -5.81
CA HIS A 181 6.76 17.95 -6.45
C HIS A 181 5.47 17.28 -6.97
N SER A 182 4.31 17.56 -6.39
CA SER A 182 3.01 17.06 -6.87
C SER A 182 2.33 17.98 -7.87
N ASP A 183 2.97 19.07 -8.27
CA ASP A 183 2.48 19.99 -9.28
C ASP A 183 3.21 19.77 -10.63
N VAL A 184 2.66 20.27 -11.72
CA VAL A 184 3.25 20.18 -13.05
C VAL A 184 3.89 21.52 -13.41
N ASN A 185 5.21 21.59 -13.32
CA ASN A 185 6.01 22.80 -13.42
C ASN A 185 6.64 23.01 -14.80
N GLY A 186 7.13 24.24 -15.07
CA GLY A 186 7.91 24.55 -16.28
C GLY A 186 7.10 24.92 -17.52
N TRP A 187 5.78 24.98 -17.40
CA TRP A 187 4.89 25.36 -18.50
C TRP A 187 4.54 26.85 -18.48
N SER A 188 4.01 27.34 -19.60
CA SER A 188 3.51 28.72 -19.70
C SER A 188 2.39 28.97 -18.68
N PRO A 189 2.40 30.11 -17.96
CA PRO A 189 1.33 30.44 -17.01
C PRO A 189 -0.04 30.65 -17.67
N LEU A 190 -0.11 30.57 -18.99
CA LEU A 190 -1.36 30.60 -19.76
C LEU A 190 -1.98 29.21 -19.94
N ILE A 191 -1.30 28.15 -19.50
CA ILE A 191 -1.75 26.77 -19.61
C ILE A 191 -2.02 26.27 -18.18
N ASP A 192 -3.26 25.90 -17.90
CA ASP A 192 -3.66 25.28 -16.64
C ASP A 192 -3.55 23.76 -16.78
N ILE A 193 -2.60 23.17 -16.07
CA ILE A 193 -2.36 21.71 -16.06
C ILE A 193 -2.61 21.21 -14.65
N PRO A 194 -3.48 20.20 -14.48
CA PRO A 194 -3.67 19.57 -13.18
C PRO A 194 -2.37 18.97 -12.66
N GLY A 195 -2.12 19.07 -11.35
CA GLY A 195 -0.99 18.40 -10.70
C GLY A 195 -1.07 16.87 -10.78
N THR A 196 0.06 16.20 -10.53
CA THR A 196 0.12 14.74 -10.35
C THR A 196 -0.48 14.31 -9.02
N GLY A 197 -0.76 15.27 -8.13
CA GLY A 197 -1.51 15.14 -6.89
C GLY A 197 -2.54 16.25 -6.75
N MET A 198 -3.03 16.44 -5.52
CA MET A 198 -3.90 17.57 -5.17
C MET A 198 -3.03 18.73 -4.69
N VAL A 199 -2.96 19.80 -5.49
CA VAL A 199 -2.20 21.02 -5.14
C VAL A 199 -3.02 21.85 -4.15
N VAL A 200 -2.50 22.04 -2.93
CA VAL A 200 -3.21 22.68 -1.82
C VAL A 200 -2.25 23.48 -0.94
N ASP A 201 -2.49 24.77 -0.82
CA ASP A 201 -1.73 25.69 0.03
C ASP A 201 -2.57 26.16 1.21
N GLY A 202 -1.91 26.36 2.35
CA GLY A 202 -2.47 26.90 3.57
C GLY A 202 -3.21 25.91 4.45
N PRO A 203 -3.12 26.08 5.79
CA PRO A 203 -3.58 25.08 6.77
C PRO A 203 -5.07 24.78 6.68
N ASP A 204 -5.92 25.78 6.42
CA ASP A 204 -7.38 25.56 6.35
C ASP A 204 -7.81 24.80 5.10
N ASN A 205 -7.17 25.07 3.96
CA ASN A 205 -7.41 24.32 2.73
C ASN A 205 -6.92 22.87 2.86
N LEU A 206 -5.77 22.66 3.52
CA LEU A 206 -5.24 21.31 3.80
C LEU A 206 -6.19 20.51 4.71
N ARG A 207 -6.74 21.11 5.78
CA ARG A 207 -7.79 20.44 6.58
C ARG A 207 -9.00 20.05 5.75
N LYS A 208 -9.44 20.93 4.83
CA LYS A 208 -10.54 20.61 3.91
C LYS A 208 -10.17 19.47 2.96
N ALA A 209 -8.95 19.48 2.41
CA ALA A 209 -8.45 18.43 1.53
C ALA A 209 -8.40 17.07 2.24
N VAL A 210 -7.87 16.99 3.46
CA VAL A 210 -7.86 15.77 4.29
C VAL A 210 -9.29 15.21 4.46
N ARG A 211 -10.25 16.07 4.85
CA ARG A 211 -11.66 15.66 4.99
C ARG A 211 -12.23 15.14 3.68
N THR A 212 -11.85 15.75 2.56
CA THR A 212 -12.32 15.36 1.22
C THR A 212 -11.78 13.99 0.83
N LEU A 213 -10.47 13.75 1.02
CA LEU A 213 -9.84 12.45 0.75
C LEU A 213 -10.45 11.34 1.59
N VAL A 214 -10.61 11.57 2.91
CA VAL A 214 -11.25 10.60 3.82
C VAL A 214 -12.71 10.36 3.46
N LYS A 215 -13.47 11.41 3.10
CA LYS A 215 -14.87 11.29 2.64
C LYS A 215 -14.99 10.33 1.45
N PHE A 216 -14.03 10.35 0.55
CA PHE A 216 -14.04 9.54 -0.66
C PHE A 216 -13.24 8.23 -0.54
N GLY A 217 -12.82 7.86 0.67
CA GLY A 217 -12.36 6.51 0.97
C GLY A 217 -10.85 6.35 1.18
N ALA A 218 -10.08 7.43 1.34
CA ALA A 218 -8.66 7.31 1.70
C ALA A 218 -8.49 6.63 3.08
N ASP A 219 -7.58 5.65 3.16
CA ASP A 219 -7.23 4.92 4.38
C ASP A 219 -6.12 5.63 5.16
N HIS A 220 -5.31 6.41 4.48
CA HIS A 220 -4.25 7.26 5.03
C HIS A 220 -4.09 8.51 4.16
N ILE A 221 -3.32 9.47 4.63
CA ILE A 221 -3.04 10.71 3.88
C ILE A 221 -1.57 10.70 3.46
N LYS A 222 -1.29 10.95 2.19
CA LYS A 222 0.06 11.20 1.66
C LYS A 222 0.29 12.69 1.49
N ILE A 223 1.40 13.19 2.05
CA ILE A 223 1.89 14.55 1.83
C ILE A 223 3.27 14.53 1.17
N VAL A 224 3.60 15.61 0.49
CA VAL A 224 4.91 15.83 -0.11
C VAL A 224 5.62 16.94 0.67
N ALA A 225 6.60 16.58 1.49
CA ALA A 225 7.26 17.50 2.40
C ALA A 225 8.53 18.14 1.82
N THR A 226 9.11 17.56 0.75
CA THR A 226 10.27 18.15 0.03
C THR A 226 10.06 18.07 -1.47
N GLY A 227 10.93 18.71 -2.24
CA GLY A 227 11.07 18.44 -3.66
C GLY A 227 11.45 16.98 -3.96
N GLY A 228 11.35 16.57 -5.20
CA GLY A 228 11.55 15.19 -5.63
C GLY A 228 12.43 15.04 -6.87
N ILE A 229 12.63 13.80 -7.27
CA ILE A 229 13.48 13.43 -8.42
C ILE A 229 12.78 13.72 -9.74
N LEU A 230 11.49 13.36 -9.86
CA LEU A 230 10.77 13.38 -11.14
C LEU A 230 10.16 14.75 -11.48
N SER A 231 10.09 15.69 -10.55
CA SER A 231 9.55 17.04 -10.78
C SER A 231 10.59 18.02 -11.31
N SER A 232 10.17 18.97 -12.13
CA SER A 232 11.01 20.08 -12.59
C SER A 232 10.89 21.30 -11.69
N GLY A 233 11.96 22.10 -11.58
CA GLY A 233 11.92 23.42 -10.93
C GLY A 233 11.96 23.42 -9.40
N ASP A 234 11.99 22.28 -8.75
CA ASP A 234 12.16 22.12 -7.31
C ASP A 234 13.50 21.46 -6.96
N ALA A 235 14.05 21.80 -5.81
CA ALA A 235 15.25 21.16 -5.27
C ALA A 235 14.84 20.02 -4.32
N VAL A 236 15.49 18.87 -4.48
CA VAL A 236 15.18 17.61 -3.76
C VAL A 236 15.29 17.78 -2.23
N ASP A 237 16.16 18.66 -1.77
CA ASP A 237 16.47 18.91 -0.36
C ASP A 237 15.64 20.05 0.26
N HIS A 238 14.87 20.81 -0.53
CA HIS A 238 14.11 21.95 -0.01
C HIS A 238 12.75 21.53 0.57
N PRO A 239 12.43 21.99 1.82
CA PRO A 239 11.08 21.83 2.38
C PRO A 239 10.02 22.52 1.52
N GLN A 240 8.84 21.88 1.40
CA GLN A 240 7.73 22.44 0.62
C GLN A 240 6.60 22.99 1.50
N TYR A 241 6.25 22.30 2.57
CA TYR A 241 5.26 22.79 3.52
C TYR A 241 5.90 23.44 4.75
N SER A 242 5.23 24.44 5.30
CA SER A 242 5.56 24.99 6.61
C SER A 242 5.17 24.04 7.76
N ASP A 243 5.75 24.26 8.95
CA ASP A 243 5.41 23.48 10.15
C ASP A 243 3.92 23.60 10.52
N GLU A 244 3.28 24.73 10.24
CA GLU A 244 1.87 24.96 10.51
C GLU A 244 0.98 24.12 9.58
N GLU A 245 1.33 24.04 8.30
CA GLU A 245 0.63 23.25 7.29
C GLU A 245 0.75 21.75 7.57
N LEU A 246 1.97 21.28 7.88
CA LEU A 246 2.21 19.87 8.24
C LEU A 246 1.41 19.46 9.47
N ARG A 247 1.40 20.31 10.53
CA ARG A 247 0.59 20.07 11.73
C ARG A 247 -0.91 20.03 11.40
N ALA A 248 -1.39 20.93 10.56
CA ALA A 248 -2.80 20.97 10.18
C ALA A 248 -3.26 19.68 9.52
N VAL A 249 -2.42 19.10 8.65
CA VAL A 249 -2.70 17.79 8.01
C VAL A 249 -2.72 16.67 9.03
N VAL A 250 -1.68 16.56 9.87
CA VAL A 250 -1.56 15.45 10.83
C VAL A 250 -2.65 15.49 11.89
N GLU A 251 -2.96 16.67 12.45
CA GLU A 251 -4.04 16.84 13.42
C GLU A 251 -5.41 16.47 12.83
N GLU A 252 -5.69 16.93 11.62
CA GLU A 252 -6.99 16.66 10.99
C GLU A 252 -7.13 15.18 10.61
N ALA A 253 -6.08 14.59 10.05
CA ALA A 253 -6.06 13.16 9.75
C ALA A 253 -6.24 12.31 11.02
N GLY A 254 -5.55 12.65 12.11
CA GLY A 254 -5.65 11.98 13.40
C GLY A 254 -7.06 12.04 14.00
N ARG A 255 -7.78 13.18 13.87
CA ARG A 255 -9.20 13.30 14.27
C ARG A 255 -10.10 12.34 13.52
N LEU A 256 -9.74 12.01 12.28
CA LEU A 256 -10.49 11.09 11.41
C LEU A 256 -9.97 9.66 11.49
N GLY A 257 -9.04 9.36 12.41
CA GLY A 257 -8.44 8.04 12.60
C GLY A 257 -7.55 7.61 11.44
N ARG A 258 -6.90 8.56 10.75
CA ARG A 258 -6.00 8.30 9.63
C ARG A 258 -4.57 8.66 9.97
N LYS A 259 -3.62 7.80 9.58
CA LYS A 259 -2.18 8.10 9.63
C LYS A 259 -1.80 9.01 8.47
N VAL A 260 -0.71 9.75 8.63
CA VAL A 260 -0.09 10.55 7.56
C VAL A 260 1.25 9.95 7.23
N ILE A 261 1.58 9.88 5.93
CA ILE A 261 2.87 9.47 5.40
C ILE A 261 3.45 10.62 4.57
N ALA A 262 4.76 10.80 4.60
CA ALA A 262 5.40 11.96 4.00
C ALA A 262 6.53 11.58 3.04
N HIS A 263 6.43 11.98 1.77
CA HIS A 263 7.57 12.03 0.88
C HIS A 263 8.56 13.08 1.41
N ALA A 264 9.80 12.69 1.64
CA ALA A 264 10.86 13.60 1.99
C ALA A 264 12.23 13.02 1.67
N HIS A 265 13.02 13.74 0.86
CA HIS A 265 14.43 13.43 0.64
C HIS A 265 15.31 14.26 1.58
N GLY A 266 15.13 15.59 1.61
CA GLY A 266 15.92 16.53 2.39
C GLY A 266 15.68 16.46 3.89
N ALA A 267 16.77 16.61 4.67
CA ALA A 267 16.74 16.46 6.13
C ALA A 267 15.78 17.45 6.82
N GLU A 268 15.70 18.71 6.38
CA GLU A 268 14.85 19.71 7.03
C GLU A 268 13.35 19.40 6.86
N GLY A 269 12.91 19.05 5.64
CA GLY A 269 11.52 18.65 5.40
C GLY A 269 11.16 17.34 6.10
N LEU A 270 12.10 16.38 6.12
CA LEU A 270 11.96 15.14 6.90
C LEU A 270 11.72 15.45 8.38
N LYS A 271 12.59 16.26 8.99
CA LYS A 271 12.49 16.61 10.42
C LYS A 271 11.19 17.37 10.73
N ALA A 272 10.77 18.29 9.86
CA ALA A 272 9.51 19.00 10.00
C ALA A 272 8.30 18.04 9.96
N ALA A 273 8.27 17.11 9.01
CA ALA A 273 7.21 16.09 8.90
C ALA A 273 7.18 15.18 10.15
N VAL A 274 8.34 14.71 10.63
CA VAL A 274 8.42 13.86 11.82
C VAL A 274 7.99 14.62 13.08
N ARG A 275 8.38 15.91 13.24
CA ARG A 275 7.91 16.77 14.34
C ARG A 275 6.38 16.94 14.31
N ALA A 276 5.80 17.04 13.13
CA ALA A 276 4.35 17.12 12.96
C ALA A 276 3.63 15.83 13.35
N GLY A 277 4.30 14.66 13.32
CA GLY A 277 3.76 13.37 13.76
C GLY A 277 3.36 12.43 12.64
N VAL A 278 4.05 12.44 11.50
CA VAL A 278 3.83 11.46 10.43
C VAL A 278 4.22 10.06 10.89
N ALA A 279 3.55 9.03 10.36
CA ALA A 279 3.82 7.64 10.70
C ALA A 279 5.05 7.09 9.98
N SER A 280 5.31 7.56 8.76
CA SER A 280 6.49 7.18 7.99
C SER A 280 6.99 8.31 7.12
N ILE A 281 8.29 8.25 6.86
CA ILE A 281 8.98 9.01 5.84
C ILE A 281 9.24 8.07 4.66
N GLU A 282 8.78 8.48 3.52
CA GLU A 282 9.03 7.81 2.25
C GLU A 282 10.34 8.34 1.68
N HIS A 283 11.21 7.44 1.21
CA HIS A 283 12.57 7.69 0.73
C HIS A 283 13.56 8.03 1.85
N GLY A 284 13.49 9.20 2.48
CA GLY A 284 14.37 9.62 3.57
C GLY A 284 15.85 9.82 3.18
N SER A 285 16.15 10.02 1.89
CA SER A 285 17.47 9.83 1.26
C SER A 285 18.62 10.62 1.90
N LEU A 286 18.36 11.81 2.43
CA LEU A 286 19.37 12.70 3.01
C LEU A 286 19.20 12.88 4.52
N ILE A 287 18.69 11.86 5.22
CA ILE A 287 18.53 11.94 6.67
C ILE A 287 19.86 12.20 7.38
N ASP A 288 19.87 13.20 8.27
CA ASP A 288 21.01 13.56 9.09
C ASP A 288 20.95 12.97 10.51
N ASP A 289 21.94 13.26 11.34
CA ASP A 289 22.00 12.74 12.71
C ASP A 289 20.83 13.20 13.59
N GLU A 290 20.39 14.46 13.45
CA GLU A 290 19.23 14.98 14.17
C GLU A 290 17.95 14.27 13.71
N GLY A 291 17.78 14.08 12.41
CA GLY A 291 16.67 13.33 11.83
C GLY A 291 16.60 11.89 12.33
N ILE A 292 17.75 11.21 12.42
CA ILE A 292 17.85 9.85 12.98
C ILE A 292 17.34 9.80 14.43
N GLU A 293 17.84 10.69 15.29
CA GLU A 293 17.40 10.71 16.70
C GLU A 293 15.92 11.06 16.83
N LEU A 294 15.44 12.01 16.04
CA LEU A 294 14.02 12.39 16.02
C LEU A 294 13.10 11.25 15.55
N MET A 295 13.48 10.52 14.48
CA MET A 295 12.75 9.35 14.02
C MET A 295 12.63 8.28 15.11
N LYS A 296 13.72 8.02 15.83
CA LYS A 296 13.73 7.06 16.95
C LYS A 296 12.85 7.52 18.11
N GLU A 297 12.95 8.81 18.49
CA GLU A 297 12.10 9.39 19.54
C GLU A 297 10.62 9.25 19.24
N LYS A 298 10.23 9.54 17.99
CA LYS A 298 8.82 9.51 17.56
C LYS A 298 8.34 8.13 17.15
N GLY A 299 9.24 7.16 16.98
CA GLY A 299 8.91 5.80 16.51
C GLY A 299 8.42 5.78 15.06
N ALA A 300 8.74 6.79 14.26
CA ALA A 300 8.40 6.85 12.86
C ALA A 300 9.25 5.88 12.03
N PHE A 301 8.70 5.38 10.92
CA PHE A 301 9.39 4.47 10.02
C PHE A 301 10.02 5.19 8.82
N ILE A 302 11.08 4.60 8.26
CA ILE A 302 11.52 4.88 6.89
C ILE A 302 10.98 3.76 5.98
N VAL A 303 10.42 4.16 4.83
CA VAL A 303 10.11 3.28 3.71
C VAL A 303 11.05 3.66 2.58
N PRO A 304 12.17 2.92 2.37
CA PRO A 304 13.36 3.46 1.72
C PRO A 304 13.28 3.55 0.19
N THR A 305 12.49 2.70 -0.46
CA THR A 305 12.28 2.69 -1.93
C THR A 305 13.59 2.82 -2.73
N LEU A 306 14.54 1.96 -2.43
CA LEU A 306 15.88 2.08 -2.98
C LEU A 306 15.95 1.71 -4.46
N LEU A 307 15.18 0.70 -4.87
CA LEU A 307 15.19 0.15 -6.22
C LEU A 307 14.78 1.18 -7.28
N ILE A 308 13.77 2.00 -7.01
CA ILE A 308 13.25 2.95 -8.02
C ILE A 308 14.32 3.94 -8.51
N LEU A 309 15.23 4.35 -7.63
CA LEU A 309 16.29 5.26 -8.02
C LEU A 309 17.30 4.59 -8.97
N ASP A 310 17.62 3.31 -8.71
CA ASP A 310 18.49 2.52 -9.57
C ASP A 310 17.81 2.29 -10.95
N GLU A 311 16.50 2.02 -10.97
CA GLU A 311 15.69 1.91 -12.19
C GLU A 311 15.65 3.21 -13.02
N ILE A 312 15.55 4.37 -12.36
CA ILE A 312 15.61 5.67 -13.04
C ILE A 312 16.98 5.89 -13.68
N ILE A 313 18.07 5.53 -13.00
CA ILE A 313 19.43 5.69 -13.51
C ILE A 313 19.69 4.73 -14.69
N GLU A 314 19.25 3.48 -14.59
CA GLU A 314 19.55 2.43 -15.57
C GLU A 314 18.65 2.52 -16.81
N PHE A 315 17.36 2.76 -16.63
CA PHE A 315 16.34 2.67 -17.69
C PHE A 315 15.64 4.00 -17.98
N GLY A 316 16.01 5.10 -17.32
CA GLY A 316 15.27 6.37 -17.42
C GLY A 316 15.24 6.94 -18.84
N GLU A 317 16.36 6.91 -19.58
CA GLU A 317 16.42 7.38 -20.96
C GLU A 317 15.48 6.56 -21.87
N GLU A 318 15.51 5.23 -21.74
CA GLU A 318 14.65 4.31 -22.51
C GLU A 318 13.16 4.54 -22.23
N ARG A 319 12.81 4.87 -20.98
CA ARG A 319 11.44 5.18 -20.55
C ARG A 319 11.01 6.61 -20.82
N GLY A 320 11.89 7.47 -21.37
CA GLY A 320 11.61 8.87 -21.67
C GLY A 320 11.56 9.76 -20.43
N ILE A 321 12.21 9.36 -19.34
CA ILE A 321 12.37 10.21 -18.15
C ILE A 321 13.31 11.37 -18.52
N PRO A 322 12.94 12.63 -18.18
CA PRO A 322 13.75 13.80 -18.52
C PRO A 322 15.17 13.75 -17.94
N ASP A 323 16.14 14.25 -18.71
CA ASP A 323 17.57 14.26 -18.32
C ASP A 323 17.80 14.88 -16.94
N TYR A 324 17.07 15.95 -16.57
CA TYR A 324 17.22 16.57 -15.26
C TYR A 324 16.84 15.63 -14.11
N SER A 325 15.87 14.74 -14.31
CA SER A 325 15.49 13.74 -13.33
C SER A 325 16.55 12.65 -13.18
N ILE A 326 17.10 12.18 -14.29
CA ILE A 326 18.19 11.20 -14.28
C ILE A 326 19.43 11.79 -13.56
N GLN A 327 19.75 13.05 -13.82
CA GLN A 327 20.86 13.73 -13.12
C GLN A 327 20.60 13.87 -11.61
N LYS A 328 19.39 14.28 -11.19
CA LYS A 328 19.01 14.30 -9.76
C LYS A 328 19.16 12.91 -9.12
N ALA A 329 18.77 11.84 -9.82
CA ALA A 329 18.88 10.47 -9.35
C ALA A 329 20.36 10.05 -9.16
N ILE A 330 21.23 10.36 -10.13
CA ILE A 330 22.67 10.07 -10.05
C ILE A 330 23.31 10.80 -8.86
N GLU A 331 23.04 12.11 -8.71
CA GLU A 331 23.56 12.92 -7.60
C GLU A 331 23.09 12.39 -6.24
N MET A 332 21.86 11.94 -6.14
CA MET A 332 21.27 11.41 -4.92
C MET A 332 21.82 10.03 -4.53
N SER A 333 22.14 9.17 -5.49
CA SER A 333 22.44 7.76 -5.27
C SER A 333 23.57 7.54 -4.25
N GLY A 334 24.73 8.21 -4.43
CA GLY A 334 25.87 8.06 -3.53
C GLY A 334 25.63 8.63 -2.11
N LEU A 335 24.90 9.73 -2.00
CA LEU A 335 24.58 10.36 -0.72
C LEU A 335 23.59 9.52 0.08
N ARG A 336 22.59 8.96 -0.60
CA ARG A 336 21.54 8.10 -0.04
C ARG A 336 22.12 6.87 0.67
N GLU A 337 23.05 6.15 0.03
CA GLU A 337 23.60 4.92 0.58
C GLU A 337 24.21 5.14 1.97
N THR A 338 25.03 6.18 2.13
CA THR A 338 25.67 6.49 3.39
C THR A 338 24.67 6.87 4.48
N ALA A 339 23.68 7.72 4.14
CA ALA A 339 22.67 8.18 5.09
C ALA A 339 21.75 7.03 5.55
N MET A 340 21.26 6.21 4.60
CA MET A 340 20.36 5.10 4.89
C MET A 340 21.03 4.02 5.73
N ARG A 341 22.25 3.61 5.38
CA ARG A 341 23.05 2.66 6.15
C ARG A 341 23.25 3.12 7.59
N LYS A 342 23.61 4.39 7.77
CA LYS A 342 23.78 5.01 9.10
C LYS A 342 22.46 5.00 9.89
N ALA A 343 21.36 5.39 9.28
CA ALA A 343 20.06 5.40 9.93
C ALA A 343 19.64 4.01 10.40
N TYR A 344 19.81 2.99 9.52
CA TYR A 344 19.51 1.60 9.82
C TYR A 344 20.36 1.08 11.00
N GLN A 345 21.67 1.29 10.94
CA GLN A 345 22.63 0.87 12.00
C GLN A 345 22.39 1.57 13.34
N LYS A 346 21.87 2.80 13.33
CA LYS A 346 21.48 3.52 14.54
C LYS A 346 20.11 3.16 15.09
N GLY A 347 19.40 2.23 14.46
CA GLY A 347 18.14 1.66 14.95
C GLY A 347 16.91 2.49 14.61
N VAL A 348 16.94 3.27 13.52
CA VAL A 348 15.71 3.78 12.90
C VAL A 348 14.91 2.59 12.39
N ARG A 349 13.60 2.63 12.55
CA ARG A 349 12.70 1.57 12.08
C ARG A 349 12.50 1.68 10.57
N PHE A 350 12.55 0.54 9.89
CA PHE A 350 12.32 0.46 8.45
C PHE A 350 11.13 -0.45 8.17
N ALA A 351 10.38 -0.14 7.11
CA ALA A 351 9.43 -1.05 6.50
C ALA A 351 9.69 -1.11 5.00
N PHE A 352 9.47 -2.27 4.41
CA PHE A 352 9.70 -2.52 2.99
C PHE A 352 8.76 -1.66 2.12
N GLY A 353 9.29 -1.09 1.05
CA GLY A 353 8.51 -0.40 0.03
C GLY A 353 9.38 -0.07 -1.17
N THR A 354 8.79 -0.10 -2.37
CA THR A 354 9.52 -0.08 -3.64
C THR A 354 9.37 1.20 -4.44
N ASP A 355 8.30 1.97 -4.21
CA ASP A 355 7.83 3.02 -5.12
C ASP A 355 7.49 2.47 -6.52
N ALA A 356 6.99 1.21 -6.54
CA ALA A 356 6.68 0.53 -7.78
C ALA A 356 5.64 1.29 -8.59
N SER A 357 6.01 1.56 -9.83
CA SER A 357 5.18 2.10 -10.89
C SER A 357 5.32 1.23 -12.14
N GLY A 358 4.29 1.16 -12.98
CA GLY A 358 4.30 0.48 -14.26
C GLY A 358 4.86 -0.93 -14.25
N ASP A 359 5.93 -1.17 -14.98
CA ASP A 359 6.57 -2.48 -15.17
C ASP A 359 7.34 -2.99 -13.94
N LEU A 360 7.55 -2.16 -12.93
CA LEU A 360 8.14 -2.60 -11.67
C LEU A 360 7.16 -3.44 -10.84
N HIS A 361 5.86 -3.34 -11.09
CA HIS A 361 4.87 -4.24 -10.50
C HIS A 361 5.08 -5.69 -10.95
N GLY A 362 5.24 -6.57 -9.98
CA GLY A 362 5.66 -7.97 -10.19
C GLY A 362 7.17 -8.19 -10.01
N ARG A 363 7.98 -7.13 -9.97
CA ARG A 363 9.42 -7.14 -9.69
C ARG A 363 9.77 -6.55 -8.32
N ASN A 364 8.79 -6.23 -7.51
CA ASN A 364 8.93 -5.61 -6.19
C ASN A 364 9.98 -6.32 -5.31
N ALA A 365 10.12 -7.64 -5.39
CA ALA A 365 11.08 -8.40 -4.60
C ALA A 365 12.56 -8.07 -4.89
N GLN A 366 12.87 -7.38 -5.97
CA GLN A 366 14.24 -6.92 -6.25
C GLN A 366 14.74 -5.91 -5.20
N GLU A 367 13.84 -5.17 -4.57
CA GLU A 367 14.16 -4.26 -3.46
C GLU A 367 14.88 -4.96 -2.30
N PHE A 368 14.59 -6.24 -2.01
CA PHE A 368 15.25 -6.99 -0.93
C PHE A 368 16.77 -7.01 -1.08
N LYS A 369 17.25 -7.29 -2.29
CA LYS A 369 18.70 -7.31 -2.57
C LYS A 369 19.31 -5.93 -2.44
N VAL A 370 18.62 -4.90 -2.92
CA VAL A 370 19.08 -3.50 -2.81
C VAL A 370 19.13 -3.08 -1.33
N MET A 371 18.10 -3.41 -0.54
CA MET A 371 18.11 -3.14 0.90
C MET A 371 19.28 -3.81 1.63
N ILE A 372 19.56 -5.09 1.35
CA ILE A 372 20.70 -5.80 1.97
C ILE A 372 22.01 -5.07 1.62
N ASN A 373 22.23 -4.75 0.35
CA ASN A 373 23.46 -4.12 -0.10
C ASN A 373 23.63 -2.70 0.47
N THR A 374 22.57 -1.90 0.45
CA THR A 374 22.58 -0.50 0.89
C THR A 374 22.63 -0.39 2.41
N LEU A 375 21.77 -1.10 3.12
CA LEU A 375 21.61 -0.95 4.58
C LEU A 375 22.64 -1.78 5.37
N GLY A 376 23.17 -2.85 4.78
CA GLY A 376 23.96 -3.86 5.49
C GLY A 376 23.08 -4.75 6.38
N ALA A 377 21.81 -4.88 6.03
CA ALA A 377 20.84 -5.72 6.73
C ALA A 377 21.04 -7.21 6.41
N THR A 378 20.60 -8.09 7.31
CA THR A 378 20.56 -9.53 7.06
C THR A 378 19.29 -9.90 6.26
N PRO A 379 19.28 -11.05 5.55
CA PRO A 379 18.08 -11.54 4.87
C PRO A 379 16.85 -11.63 5.78
N MET A 380 17.01 -12.09 7.03
CA MET A 380 15.90 -12.16 8.00
C MET A 380 15.34 -10.78 8.31
N GLN A 381 16.18 -9.78 8.51
CA GLN A 381 15.74 -8.42 8.83
C GLN A 381 14.94 -7.79 7.69
N VAL A 382 15.38 -7.93 6.43
CA VAL A 382 14.62 -7.37 5.30
C VAL A 382 13.30 -8.13 5.06
N ILE A 383 13.22 -9.43 5.37
CA ILE A 383 11.97 -10.17 5.37
C ILE A 383 11.03 -9.64 6.48
N GLN A 384 11.55 -9.36 7.69
CA GLN A 384 10.76 -8.73 8.74
C GLN A 384 10.25 -7.35 8.32
N ASN A 385 11.09 -6.53 7.63
CA ASN A 385 10.65 -5.24 7.12
C ASN A 385 9.46 -5.36 6.13
N ALA A 386 9.37 -6.47 5.37
CA ALA A 386 8.29 -6.76 4.42
C ALA A 386 7.14 -7.59 5.03
N THR A 387 7.17 -7.90 6.30
CA THR A 387 6.15 -8.71 6.98
C THR A 387 5.70 -8.05 8.28
N SER A 388 6.31 -8.36 9.42
CA SER A 388 5.89 -7.85 10.74
C SER A 388 6.05 -6.34 10.88
N ASP A 389 7.16 -5.74 10.41
CA ASP A 389 7.38 -4.30 10.53
C ASP A 389 6.40 -3.50 9.64
N ALA A 390 6.15 -3.98 8.42
CA ALA A 390 5.15 -3.39 7.53
C ALA A 390 3.73 -3.48 8.12
N ALA A 391 3.39 -4.64 8.72
CA ALA A 391 2.10 -4.83 9.39
C ALA A 391 1.95 -3.91 10.61
N GLU A 392 3.02 -3.69 11.37
CA GLU A 392 3.03 -2.75 12.49
C GLU A 392 2.88 -1.29 12.02
N LEU A 393 3.57 -0.89 10.95
CA LEU A 393 3.42 0.43 10.34
C LEU A 393 1.96 0.69 9.95
N LEU A 394 1.29 -0.27 9.34
CA LEU A 394 -0.14 -0.17 9.02
C LEU A 394 -1.03 -0.22 10.26
N GLY A 395 -0.59 -0.84 11.36
CA GLY A 395 -1.37 -1.06 12.58
C GLY A 395 -2.28 -2.30 12.49
N ILE A 396 -1.85 -3.33 11.77
CA ILE A 396 -2.59 -4.58 11.51
C ILE A 396 -1.79 -5.83 11.87
N LEU A 397 -0.75 -5.69 12.70
CA LEU A 397 0.10 -6.81 13.09
C LEU A 397 -0.68 -7.92 13.83
N ASP A 398 -1.81 -7.57 14.43
CA ASP A 398 -2.75 -8.53 15.02
C ASP A 398 -3.49 -9.39 13.98
N GLN A 399 -3.44 -9.01 12.69
CA GLN A 399 -4.17 -9.67 11.61
C GLN A 399 -3.27 -10.36 10.59
N VAL A 400 -2.08 -9.81 10.30
CA VAL A 400 -1.12 -10.31 9.29
C VAL A 400 0.33 -10.05 9.72
N GLY A 401 1.27 -10.40 8.85
CA GLY A 401 2.70 -10.12 9.02
C GLY A 401 3.46 -11.22 9.76
N THR A 402 2.76 -12.13 10.45
CA THR A 402 3.34 -13.36 11.01
C THR A 402 2.40 -14.55 10.81
N LEU A 403 2.97 -15.77 10.76
CA LEU A 403 2.20 -17.01 10.65
C LEU A 403 1.82 -17.53 12.05
N GLU A 404 0.72 -17.02 12.59
CA GLU A 404 0.23 -17.34 13.92
C GLU A 404 -1.27 -17.67 13.90
N PRO A 405 -1.75 -18.54 14.81
CA PRO A 405 -3.17 -18.85 14.93
C PRO A 405 -4.03 -17.59 15.12
N GLY A 406 -5.16 -17.54 14.41
CA GLY A 406 -6.12 -16.42 14.41
C GLY A 406 -5.84 -15.35 13.38
N LYS A 407 -4.64 -15.25 12.81
CA LYS A 407 -4.30 -14.31 11.74
C LYS A 407 -4.83 -14.79 10.40
N TRP A 408 -4.96 -13.89 9.45
CA TRP A 408 -5.36 -14.26 8.09
C TRP A 408 -4.33 -15.18 7.44
N ALA A 409 -4.83 -16.15 6.70
CA ALA A 409 -4.00 -17.08 5.96
C ALA A 409 -3.45 -16.40 4.69
N ASP A 410 -2.55 -15.44 4.93
CA ASP A 410 -1.75 -14.74 3.93
C ASP A 410 -0.34 -15.32 3.99
N LEU A 411 0.02 -16.15 3.02
CA LEU A 411 1.32 -16.81 3.00
C LEU A 411 1.79 -17.10 1.57
N ILE A 412 3.09 -17.18 1.43
CA ILE A 412 3.75 -17.52 0.17
C ILE A 412 4.73 -18.66 0.37
N ALA A 413 5.15 -19.29 -0.71
CA ALA A 413 6.27 -20.22 -0.71
C ALA A 413 7.23 -19.94 -1.86
N VAL A 414 8.53 -20.14 -1.56
CA VAL A 414 9.63 -20.04 -2.52
C VAL A 414 10.43 -21.33 -2.52
N PRO A 415 10.99 -21.78 -3.67
CA PRO A 415 11.86 -22.94 -3.69
C PRO A 415 13.17 -22.63 -2.94
N GLY A 416 13.62 -23.55 -2.08
CA GLY A 416 14.85 -23.37 -1.30
C GLY A 416 14.71 -22.47 -0.10
N ASN A 417 15.80 -21.81 0.34
CA ASN A 417 15.86 -21.02 1.56
C ASN A 417 16.23 -19.55 1.26
N PRO A 418 15.29 -18.59 1.39
CA PRO A 418 15.56 -17.19 1.11
C PRO A 418 16.52 -16.52 2.12
N LEU A 419 16.83 -17.19 3.24
CA LEU A 419 17.87 -16.72 4.16
C LEU A 419 19.29 -16.99 3.64
N ASP A 420 19.46 -17.97 2.73
CA ASP A 420 20.72 -18.28 2.09
C ASP A 420 20.88 -17.51 0.76
N ASP A 421 19.76 -17.33 0.03
CA ASP A 421 19.69 -16.56 -1.22
C ASP A 421 18.38 -15.76 -1.26
N ILE A 422 18.48 -14.47 -0.97
CA ILE A 422 17.30 -13.57 -0.93
C ILE A 422 16.61 -13.43 -2.29
N THR A 423 17.30 -13.66 -3.40
CA THR A 423 16.72 -13.56 -4.75
C THR A 423 15.68 -14.64 -5.05
N LEU A 424 15.57 -15.67 -4.19
CA LEU A 424 14.50 -16.65 -4.29
C LEU A 424 13.10 -16.03 -4.05
N LEU A 425 13.03 -14.87 -3.39
CA LEU A 425 11.78 -14.11 -3.24
C LEU A 425 11.27 -13.53 -4.57
N GLU A 426 12.09 -13.49 -5.61
CA GLU A 426 11.68 -13.15 -6.98
C GLU A 426 11.01 -14.35 -7.70
N LYS A 427 11.07 -15.56 -7.10
CA LYS A 427 10.61 -16.83 -7.68
C LYS A 427 9.48 -17.47 -6.86
N VAL A 428 8.55 -16.67 -6.38
CA VAL A 428 7.41 -17.17 -5.60
C VAL A 428 6.63 -18.20 -6.43
N SER A 429 6.47 -19.41 -5.90
CA SER A 429 5.76 -20.53 -6.54
C SER A 429 4.35 -20.76 -6.00
N PHE A 430 4.09 -20.29 -4.77
CA PHE A 430 2.79 -20.40 -4.12
C PHE A 430 2.37 -19.08 -3.49
N VAL A 431 1.10 -18.69 -3.68
CA VAL A 431 0.51 -17.50 -3.06
C VAL A 431 -0.88 -17.83 -2.55
N MET A 432 -1.08 -17.64 -1.25
CA MET A 432 -2.38 -17.68 -0.59
C MET A 432 -2.67 -16.33 0.07
N LYS A 433 -3.86 -15.80 -0.13
CA LYS A 433 -4.37 -14.60 0.54
C LYS A 433 -5.75 -14.87 1.11
N ALA A 434 -5.95 -14.63 2.40
CA ALA A 434 -7.20 -14.94 3.11
C ALA A 434 -7.71 -16.37 2.82
N GLY A 435 -6.80 -17.36 2.88
CA GLY A 435 -7.11 -18.78 2.64
C GLY A 435 -7.34 -19.18 1.17
N LYS A 436 -7.46 -18.22 0.25
CA LYS A 436 -7.65 -18.47 -1.17
C LYS A 436 -6.32 -18.53 -1.91
N ILE A 437 -6.13 -19.59 -2.71
CA ILE A 437 -4.91 -19.79 -3.50
C ILE A 437 -5.01 -18.98 -4.80
N TYR A 438 -4.02 -18.12 -5.05
CA TYR A 438 -3.91 -17.29 -6.25
C TYR A 438 -2.80 -17.77 -7.19
N LYS A 439 -1.81 -18.48 -6.66
CA LYS A 439 -0.72 -19.08 -7.44
C LYS A 439 -0.34 -20.42 -6.83
N TYR A 440 -0.16 -21.41 -7.68
CA TYR A 440 0.43 -22.69 -7.33
C TYR A 440 1.12 -23.25 -8.57
N VAL A 441 2.43 -23.24 -8.56
CA VAL A 441 3.27 -23.84 -9.61
C VAL A 441 3.83 -25.12 -9.04
N ASP A 442 3.32 -26.24 -9.52
CA ASP A 442 3.80 -27.59 -9.20
C ASP A 442 5.13 -27.80 -9.98
N ASN A 443 6.24 -27.99 -9.25
CA ASN A 443 7.57 -28.22 -9.84
C ASN A 443 7.93 -29.70 -9.81
#